data_1a117a714f10f9a07db1a40e74390684
#
_entry.id   1a117a714f10f9a07db1a40e74390684
#
_cell.length_a   1.000
_cell.length_b   1.000
_cell.length_c   1.000
_cell.angle_alpha   90.00
_cell.angle_beta   90.00
_cell.angle_gamma   90.00
#
_symmetry.space_group_name_H-M   'P 1'
#
loop_
_entity.id
_entity.type
_entity.pdbx_description
1 polymer ?
#
loop_
_entity_poly.entity_id
_entity_poly.type
_entity_poly.pdbx_seq_one_letter_code
_entity_poly.pdbx_strand_id
1 'polypeptide(L)'
;MTEAALSKRQKGVLPDKGQVAASFSRAAASYDSVAALQRHVGSALLGRLPRDLQPSRWLDLGSGTGYFSRALAAAFPQADGVALDIAEGMLRHARPAGGARQFVVGDAEQLPLRDGCAELIFSSLALQWCEDFAGVLGEVRRVLQPGGTFAFSSLCSGTLQELRDSWQAVDGFAHVNRFRPLATYQALCRNSGLQLVGLAVRPEVLHFPDLRQLTHELKALGAHNLNPGRPGGLTGRARIRALVEAYEGLRQPEGLPATYQVVYGILRKEP
;
A
#
# COMPACT_ATOMS: atom_id res chain seq x y z
N MET A 1 23.15 -19.44 9.50
CA MET A 1 21.67 -19.50 9.57
C MET A 1 21.17 -19.35 8.15
N THR A 2 20.51 -20.37 7.61
CA THR A 2 20.10 -20.45 6.20
C THR A 2 18.91 -19.54 5.93
N GLU A 3 18.81 -18.97 4.72
CA GLU A 3 17.74 -18.12 4.21
C GLU A 3 16.32 -18.67 4.50
N ALA A 4 16.16 -20.00 4.47
CA ALA A 4 14.93 -20.70 4.82
C ALA A 4 14.50 -20.51 6.29
N ALA A 5 15.43 -20.25 7.20
CA ALA A 5 15.15 -20.00 8.63
C ALA A 5 14.70 -18.56 8.88
N LEU A 6 15.15 -17.62 8.05
CA LEU A 6 14.68 -16.22 8.07
C LEU A 6 13.26 -16.09 7.48
N SER A 7 12.95 -16.85 6.42
CA SER A 7 11.61 -16.91 5.81
C SER A 7 10.56 -17.49 6.80
N LYS A 8 10.89 -18.55 7.54
CA LYS A 8 9.96 -19.16 8.52
C LYS A 8 9.67 -18.29 9.75
N ARG A 9 10.59 -17.41 10.16
CA ARG A 9 10.38 -16.49 11.30
C ARG A 9 9.52 -15.26 10.96
N GLN A 10 9.36 -14.93 9.68
CA GLN A 10 8.51 -13.81 9.23
C GLN A 10 7.06 -14.22 8.94
N LYS A 11 6.77 -15.52 8.78
CA LYS A 11 5.39 -16.01 8.64
C LYS A 11 4.64 -15.80 9.97
N GLY A 12 3.60 -14.99 9.96
CA GLY A 12 2.74 -14.67 11.11
C GLY A 12 2.89 -13.25 11.66
N VAL A 13 3.62 -12.37 10.96
CA VAL A 13 3.82 -10.96 11.35
C VAL A 13 2.88 -10.00 10.62
N LEU A 14 2.41 -10.38 9.43
CA LEU A 14 1.47 -9.59 8.63
C LEU A 14 0.02 -10.10 8.80
N PRO A 15 -0.97 -9.24 8.56
CA PRO A 15 -2.37 -9.60 8.61
C PRO A 15 -2.72 -10.69 7.58
N ASP A 16 -3.65 -11.57 7.92
CA ASP A 16 -4.23 -12.53 6.99
C ASP A 16 -4.87 -11.83 5.79
N LYS A 17 -4.58 -12.30 4.57
CA LYS A 17 -5.05 -11.70 3.31
C LYS A 17 -6.57 -11.65 3.20
N GLY A 18 -7.28 -12.65 3.74
CA GLY A 18 -8.74 -12.66 3.78
C GLY A 18 -9.28 -11.55 4.69
N GLN A 19 -8.62 -11.28 5.83
CA GLN A 19 -8.98 -10.17 6.70
C GLN A 19 -8.70 -8.82 6.03
N VAL A 20 -7.59 -8.69 5.31
CA VAL A 20 -7.25 -7.50 4.52
C VAL A 20 -8.34 -7.25 3.47
N ALA A 21 -8.64 -8.24 2.62
CA ALA A 21 -9.66 -8.16 1.59
C ALA A 21 -11.05 -7.80 2.15
N ALA A 22 -11.44 -8.42 3.27
CA ALA A 22 -12.72 -8.14 3.93
C ALA A 22 -12.75 -6.72 4.53
N SER A 23 -11.64 -6.23 5.10
CA SER A 23 -11.55 -4.88 5.67
C SER A 23 -11.70 -3.80 4.60
N PHE A 24 -10.94 -3.91 3.50
CA PHE A 24 -11.03 -2.98 2.39
C PHE A 24 -12.37 -3.06 1.66
N SER A 25 -12.94 -4.26 1.48
CA SER A 25 -14.28 -4.41 0.88
C SER A 25 -15.36 -3.66 1.68
N ARG A 26 -15.30 -3.68 3.02
CA ARG A 26 -16.24 -2.92 3.87
C ARG A 26 -16.01 -1.40 3.79
N ALA A 27 -14.76 -0.99 3.60
CA ALA A 27 -14.38 0.43 3.54
C ALA A 27 -14.67 1.09 2.19
N ALA A 28 -15.00 0.33 1.13
CA ALA A 28 -15.07 0.83 -0.25
C ALA A 28 -15.93 2.10 -0.42
N ALA A 29 -17.07 2.20 0.27
CA ALA A 29 -17.97 3.36 0.17
C ALA A 29 -17.43 4.62 0.87
N SER A 30 -16.62 4.49 1.92
CA SER A 30 -16.05 5.61 2.68
C SER A 30 -14.62 5.96 2.29
N TYR A 31 -13.95 5.06 1.55
CA TYR A 31 -12.52 5.14 1.26
C TYR A 31 -12.12 6.49 0.63
N ASP A 32 -12.79 6.89 -0.44
CA ASP A 32 -12.43 8.09 -1.20
C ASP A 32 -12.64 9.39 -0.41
N SER A 33 -13.51 9.40 0.61
CA SER A 33 -13.73 10.59 1.45
C SER A 33 -12.54 10.94 2.35
N VAL A 34 -11.68 9.95 2.65
CA VAL A 34 -10.52 10.08 3.55
C VAL A 34 -9.18 9.73 2.88
N ALA A 35 -9.17 9.45 1.58
CA ALA A 35 -7.99 8.97 0.85
C ALA A 35 -7.09 10.12 0.33
N ALA A 36 -6.93 11.22 1.07
CA ALA A 36 -6.11 12.37 0.63
C ALA A 36 -4.64 11.98 0.44
N LEU A 37 -4.06 11.26 1.41
CA LEU A 37 -2.69 10.75 1.32
C LEU A 37 -2.51 9.82 0.12
N GLN A 38 -3.46 8.89 -0.09
CA GLN A 38 -3.38 7.93 -1.19
C GLN A 38 -3.40 8.63 -2.55
N ARG A 39 -4.26 9.65 -2.71
CA ARG A 39 -4.29 10.47 -3.94
C ARG A 39 -3.00 11.25 -4.13
N HIS A 40 -2.47 11.88 -3.08
CA HIS A 40 -1.21 12.61 -3.14
C HIS A 40 -0.05 11.68 -3.55
N VAL A 41 0.11 10.58 -2.86
CA VAL A 41 1.18 9.59 -3.12
C VAL A 41 1.07 8.99 -4.52
N GLY A 42 -0.11 8.56 -4.93
CA GLY A 42 -0.29 7.96 -6.24
C GLY A 42 -0.12 8.96 -7.38
N SER A 43 -0.53 10.24 -7.20
CA SER A 43 -0.27 11.31 -8.18
C SER A 43 1.23 11.60 -8.29
N ALA A 44 1.94 11.62 -7.15
CA ALA A 44 3.39 11.76 -7.13
C ALA A 44 4.10 10.57 -7.80
N LEU A 45 3.55 9.35 -7.67
CA LEU A 45 4.06 8.16 -8.38
C LEU A 45 3.79 8.26 -9.89
N LEU A 46 2.59 8.66 -10.29
CA LEU A 46 2.22 8.85 -11.70
C LEU A 46 3.15 9.88 -12.38
N GLY A 47 3.47 10.98 -11.68
CA GLY A 47 4.41 11.99 -12.15
C GLY A 47 5.87 11.53 -12.25
N ARG A 48 6.22 10.34 -11.74
CA ARG A 48 7.56 9.72 -11.86
C ARG A 48 7.66 8.75 -13.02
N LEU A 49 6.58 8.45 -13.72
CA LEU A 49 6.62 7.61 -14.92
C LEU A 49 7.51 8.27 -15.98
N PRO A 50 8.23 7.48 -16.81
CA PRO A 50 8.97 8.01 -17.94
C PRO A 50 8.07 8.86 -18.84
N ARG A 51 8.55 10.02 -19.28
CA ARG A 51 7.77 10.96 -20.09
C ARG A 51 7.42 10.43 -21.48
N ASP A 52 8.23 9.53 -21.99
CA ASP A 52 8.11 8.85 -23.28
C ASP A 52 7.33 7.54 -23.19
N LEU A 53 6.83 7.19 -22.01
CA LEU A 53 6.06 5.96 -21.81
C LEU A 53 4.71 6.05 -22.54
N GLN A 54 4.47 5.12 -23.46
CA GLN A 54 3.22 4.99 -24.21
C GLN A 54 2.76 3.53 -24.21
N PRO A 55 2.24 3.03 -23.07
CA PRO A 55 1.82 1.65 -22.97
C PRO A 55 0.53 1.44 -23.76
N SER A 56 0.42 0.35 -24.49
CA SER A 56 -0.84 -0.12 -25.06
C SER A 56 -1.66 -0.96 -24.08
N ARG A 57 -1.01 -1.45 -23.01
CA ARG A 57 -1.68 -2.22 -21.93
C ARG A 57 -1.07 -1.89 -20.58
N TRP A 58 -1.95 -1.52 -19.62
CA TRP A 58 -1.53 -1.28 -18.24
C TRP A 58 -2.33 -2.10 -17.24
N LEU A 59 -1.71 -2.38 -16.11
CA LEU A 59 -2.30 -3.01 -14.92
C LEU A 59 -2.23 -2.02 -13.74
N ASP A 60 -3.37 -1.71 -13.13
CA ASP A 60 -3.46 -1.05 -11.83
C ASP A 60 -3.58 -2.14 -10.75
N LEU A 61 -2.47 -2.40 -10.05
CA LEU A 61 -2.31 -3.50 -9.10
C LEU A 61 -2.61 -3.02 -7.67
N GLY A 62 -3.68 -3.53 -7.07
CA GLY A 62 -4.26 -2.99 -5.84
C GLY A 62 -5.04 -1.71 -6.12
N SER A 63 -5.93 -1.78 -7.12
CA SER A 63 -6.62 -0.62 -7.72
C SER A 63 -7.61 0.07 -6.77
N GLY A 64 -8.05 -0.59 -5.69
CA GLY A 64 -9.00 -0.06 -4.74
C GLY A 64 -10.30 0.40 -5.42
N THR A 65 -10.71 1.64 -5.14
CA THR A 65 -11.89 2.29 -5.74
C THR A 65 -11.70 2.71 -7.20
N GLY A 66 -10.57 2.36 -7.83
CA GLY A 66 -10.26 2.66 -9.22
C GLY A 66 -9.87 4.12 -9.49
N TYR A 67 -9.50 4.89 -8.47
CA TYR A 67 -9.08 6.28 -8.65
C TYR A 67 -7.91 6.38 -9.63
N PHE A 68 -6.86 5.55 -9.45
CA PHE A 68 -5.72 5.55 -10.37
C PHE A 68 -5.97 4.80 -11.66
N SER A 69 -6.88 3.84 -11.70
CA SER A 69 -7.36 3.27 -12.97
C SER A 69 -7.93 4.34 -13.89
N ARG A 70 -8.74 5.27 -13.35
CA ARG A 70 -9.27 6.43 -14.12
C ARG A 70 -8.17 7.41 -14.51
N ALA A 71 -7.21 7.68 -13.63
CA ALA A 71 -6.07 8.55 -13.93
C ALA A 71 -5.16 7.97 -15.02
N LEU A 72 -4.89 6.66 -14.99
CA LEU A 72 -4.14 5.94 -16.03
C LEU A 72 -4.89 5.95 -17.38
N ALA A 73 -6.20 5.72 -17.36
CA ALA A 73 -7.01 5.81 -18.58
C ALA A 73 -6.99 7.22 -19.20
N ALA A 74 -6.99 8.25 -18.36
CA ALA A 74 -6.86 9.65 -18.84
C ALA A 74 -5.45 9.96 -19.38
N ALA A 75 -4.40 9.41 -18.75
CA ALA A 75 -3.01 9.58 -19.19
C ALA A 75 -2.70 8.78 -20.46
N PHE A 76 -3.33 7.61 -20.64
CA PHE A 76 -3.10 6.67 -21.75
C PHE A 76 -4.42 6.27 -22.42
N PRO A 77 -5.10 7.19 -23.12
CA PRO A 77 -6.47 6.99 -23.61
C PRO A 77 -6.62 5.90 -24.68
N GLN A 78 -5.52 5.50 -25.31
CA GLN A 78 -5.50 4.43 -26.31
C GLN A 78 -5.14 3.05 -25.71
N ALA A 79 -4.81 3.01 -24.42
CA ALA A 79 -4.37 1.79 -23.76
C ALA A 79 -5.54 0.98 -23.17
N ASP A 80 -5.44 -0.34 -23.26
CA ASP A 80 -6.32 -1.25 -22.54
C ASP A 80 -5.87 -1.40 -21.09
N GLY A 81 -6.74 -1.08 -20.15
CA GLY A 81 -6.46 -1.14 -18.73
C GLY A 81 -7.10 -2.31 -18.00
N VAL A 82 -6.36 -2.89 -17.06
CA VAL A 82 -6.86 -3.87 -16.10
C VAL A 82 -6.74 -3.29 -14.69
N ALA A 83 -7.84 -3.26 -13.95
CA ALA A 83 -7.88 -2.97 -12.52
C ALA A 83 -7.92 -4.29 -11.75
N LEU A 84 -6.92 -4.53 -10.90
CA LEU A 84 -6.84 -5.75 -10.10
C LEU A 84 -6.75 -5.41 -8.61
N ASP A 85 -7.58 -6.07 -7.82
CA ASP A 85 -7.56 -5.95 -6.35
C ASP A 85 -7.96 -7.26 -5.69
N ILE A 86 -7.44 -7.51 -4.50
CA ILE A 86 -7.83 -8.68 -3.69
C ILE A 86 -9.21 -8.47 -3.03
N ALA A 87 -9.61 -7.22 -2.82
CA ALA A 87 -10.87 -6.83 -2.20
C ALA A 87 -11.98 -6.67 -3.24
N GLU A 88 -12.81 -7.69 -3.43
CA GLU A 88 -13.90 -7.68 -4.41
C GLU A 88 -14.85 -6.48 -4.22
N GLY A 89 -15.12 -6.07 -2.96
CA GLY A 89 -15.96 -4.90 -2.66
C GLY A 89 -15.41 -3.59 -3.23
N MET A 90 -14.08 -3.44 -3.28
CA MET A 90 -13.43 -2.32 -3.95
C MET A 90 -13.72 -2.30 -5.45
N LEU A 91 -13.54 -3.43 -6.13
CA LEU A 91 -13.80 -3.55 -7.56
C LEU A 91 -15.28 -3.37 -7.94
N ARG A 92 -16.19 -3.87 -7.10
CA ARG A 92 -17.63 -3.61 -7.27
C ARG A 92 -17.94 -2.11 -7.20
N HIS A 93 -17.28 -1.40 -6.28
CA HIS A 93 -17.41 0.05 -6.14
C HIS A 93 -16.78 0.80 -7.32
N ALA A 94 -15.61 0.35 -7.80
CA ALA A 94 -14.88 0.98 -8.90
C ALA A 94 -15.56 0.81 -10.27
N ARG A 95 -16.13 -0.35 -10.54
CA ARG A 95 -16.66 -0.73 -11.87
C ARG A 95 -17.67 0.25 -12.48
N PRO A 96 -18.65 0.80 -11.76
CA PRO A 96 -19.59 1.77 -12.32
C PRO A 96 -18.92 3.07 -12.75
N ALA A 97 -17.82 3.47 -12.12
CA ALA A 97 -17.06 4.68 -12.45
C ALA A 97 -16.11 4.49 -13.65
N GLY A 98 -15.90 3.25 -14.10
CA GLY A 98 -15.05 2.93 -15.25
C GLY A 98 -13.55 3.14 -14.97
N GLY A 99 -12.80 3.52 -16.01
CA GLY A 99 -11.35 3.75 -15.96
C GLY A 99 -10.53 2.53 -16.39
N ALA A 100 -11.04 1.31 -16.25
CA ALA A 100 -10.39 0.09 -16.75
C ALA A 100 -11.37 -0.69 -17.65
N ARG A 101 -10.80 -1.43 -18.60
CA ARG A 101 -11.57 -2.34 -19.45
C ARG A 101 -12.00 -3.61 -18.72
N GLN A 102 -11.16 -4.06 -17.78
CA GLN A 102 -11.40 -5.26 -16.98
C GLN A 102 -11.17 -4.98 -15.51
N PHE A 103 -11.97 -5.60 -14.65
CA PHE A 103 -11.87 -5.57 -13.19
C PHE A 103 -11.73 -7.01 -12.70
N VAL A 104 -10.56 -7.35 -12.16
CA VAL A 104 -10.14 -8.71 -11.84
C VAL A 104 -9.88 -8.83 -10.34
N VAL A 105 -10.55 -9.76 -9.67
CA VAL A 105 -10.20 -10.12 -8.30
C VAL A 105 -8.97 -11.01 -8.34
N GLY A 106 -7.92 -10.63 -7.63
CA GLY A 106 -6.66 -11.39 -7.64
C GLY A 106 -5.71 -10.98 -6.54
N ASP A 107 -4.79 -11.89 -6.23
CA ASP A 107 -3.69 -11.69 -5.28
C ASP A 107 -2.45 -11.23 -6.05
N ALA A 108 -1.79 -10.16 -5.55
CA ALA A 108 -0.56 -9.65 -6.13
C ALA A 108 0.61 -10.64 -6.07
N GLU A 109 0.57 -11.58 -5.13
CA GLU A 109 1.58 -12.66 -4.99
C GLU A 109 1.33 -13.85 -5.92
N GLN A 110 0.16 -13.90 -6.59
CA GLN A 110 -0.21 -14.92 -7.56
C GLN A 110 -1.20 -14.32 -8.57
N LEU A 111 -0.68 -13.56 -9.53
CA LEU A 111 -1.51 -12.83 -10.49
C LEU A 111 -2.25 -13.77 -11.46
N PRO A 112 -3.59 -13.68 -11.57
CA PRO A 112 -4.37 -14.47 -12.51
C PRO A 112 -4.28 -13.88 -13.93
N LEU A 113 -3.09 -13.56 -14.36
CA LEU A 113 -2.78 -12.93 -15.64
C LEU A 113 -1.70 -13.75 -16.37
N ARG A 114 -1.75 -13.76 -17.69
CA ARG A 114 -0.76 -14.44 -18.53
C ARG A 114 0.58 -13.70 -18.52
N ASP A 115 1.62 -14.42 -18.87
CA ASP A 115 2.97 -13.87 -19.04
C ASP A 115 2.99 -12.77 -20.12
N GLY A 116 3.80 -11.74 -19.89
CA GLY A 116 4.05 -10.69 -20.88
C GLY A 116 2.79 -9.97 -21.37
N CYS A 117 1.79 -9.76 -20.54
CA CYS A 117 0.54 -9.15 -20.96
C CYS A 117 0.42 -7.64 -20.63
N ALA A 118 1.37 -7.05 -19.90
CA ALA A 118 1.35 -5.64 -19.53
C ALA A 118 2.67 -4.94 -19.90
N GLU A 119 2.58 -3.69 -20.32
CA GLU A 119 3.72 -2.81 -20.59
C GLU A 119 3.97 -1.83 -19.44
N LEU A 120 2.92 -1.53 -18.67
CA LEU A 120 2.98 -0.79 -17.43
C LEU A 120 2.22 -1.54 -16.35
N ILE A 121 2.88 -1.75 -15.19
CA ILE A 121 2.22 -2.13 -13.94
C ILE A 121 2.39 -0.95 -12.98
N PHE A 122 1.26 -0.44 -12.48
CA PHE A 122 1.19 0.64 -11.52
C PHE A 122 0.60 0.12 -10.22
N SER A 123 1.21 0.43 -9.07
CA SER A 123 0.68 0.02 -7.76
C SER A 123 0.92 1.12 -6.73
N SER A 124 -0.12 1.67 -6.16
CA SER A 124 0.01 2.74 -5.18
C SER A 124 -0.55 2.34 -3.81
N LEU A 125 0.32 2.32 -2.79
CA LEU A 125 -0.01 2.03 -1.38
C LEU A 125 -0.85 0.74 -1.21
N ALA A 126 -0.52 -0.32 -1.96
CA ALA A 126 -1.13 -1.63 -1.86
C ALA A 126 -0.16 -2.71 -1.34
N LEU A 127 1.11 -2.66 -1.76
CA LEU A 127 2.06 -3.76 -1.58
C LEU A 127 2.59 -3.92 -0.16
N GLN A 128 2.34 -2.99 0.74
CA GLN A 128 2.62 -3.14 2.18
C GLN A 128 1.78 -4.24 2.83
N TRP A 129 0.69 -4.66 2.19
CA TRP A 129 -0.21 -5.72 2.66
C TRP A 129 0.20 -7.12 2.20
N CYS A 130 1.16 -7.23 1.27
CA CYS A 130 1.67 -8.49 0.78
C CYS A 130 2.68 -9.10 1.75
N GLU A 131 2.58 -10.40 2.04
CA GLU A 131 3.53 -11.12 2.88
C GLU A 131 4.85 -11.33 2.15
N ASP A 132 4.77 -11.78 0.89
CA ASP A 132 5.92 -12.09 0.05
C ASP A 132 6.12 -11.04 -1.06
N PHE A 133 6.82 -9.96 -0.72
CA PHE A 133 7.15 -8.94 -1.71
C PHE A 133 8.11 -9.46 -2.80
N ALA A 134 8.92 -10.49 -2.50
CA ALA A 134 9.77 -11.12 -3.52
C ALA A 134 8.90 -11.90 -4.53
N GLY A 135 7.89 -12.62 -4.06
CA GLY A 135 6.88 -13.26 -4.90
C GLY A 135 6.13 -12.26 -5.79
N VAL A 136 5.72 -11.09 -5.21
CA VAL A 136 5.12 -10.00 -6.00
C VAL A 136 6.04 -9.55 -7.13
N LEU A 137 7.34 -9.33 -6.85
CA LEU A 137 8.30 -8.93 -7.89
C LEU A 137 8.50 -10.02 -8.95
N GLY A 138 8.44 -11.30 -8.57
CA GLY A 138 8.45 -12.43 -9.51
C GLY A 138 7.24 -12.40 -10.44
N GLU A 139 6.04 -12.20 -9.91
CA GLU A 139 4.81 -12.08 -10.69
C GLU A 139 4.80 -10.84 -11.59
N VAL A 140 5.25 -9.70 -11.06
CA VAL A 140 5.42 -8.48 -11.85
C VAL A 140 6.37 -8.73 -13.04
N ARG A 141 7.54 -9.37 -12.78
CA ARG A 141 8.49 -9.72 -13.85
C ARG A 141 7.88 -10.66 -14.89
N ARG A 142 7.07 -11.63 -14.46
CA ARG A 142 6.37 -12.57 -15.34
C ARG A 142 5.37 -11.87 -16.24
N VAL A 143 4.52 -11.03 -15.64
CA VAL A 143 3.41 -10.35 -16.31
C VAL A 143 3.87 -9.20 -17.21
N LEU A 144 4.98 -8.54 -16.88
CA LEU A 144 5.55 -7.48 -17.73
C LEU A 144 6.10 -8.06 -19.04
N GLN A 145 5.86 -7.32 -20.12
CA GLN A 145 6.58 -7.53 -21.40
C GLN A 145 8.06 -7.13 -21.28
N PRO A 146 8.95 -7.63 -22.13
CA PRO A 146 10.28 -7.05 -22.31
C PRO A 146 10.19 -5.53 -22.54
N GLY A 147 11.02 -4.75 -21.87
CA GLY A 147 10.96 -3.28 -21.88
C GLY A 147 9.88 -2.65 -21.01
N GLY A 148 8.97 -3.44 -20.41
CA GLY A 148 7.87 -2.97 -19.58
C GLY A 148 8.34 -2.34 -18.27
N THR A 149 7.53 -1.44 -17.73
CA THR A 149 7.81 -0.65 -16.53
C THR A 149 6.90 -1.07 -15.36
N PHE A 150 7.49 -1.22 -14.19
CA PHE A 150 6.78 -1.35 -12.92
C PHE A 150 7.03 -0.10 -12.07
N ALA A 151 5.96 0.62 -11.74
CA ALA A 151 5.96 1.75 -10.83
C ALA A 151 5.17 1.42 -9.58
N PHE A 152 5.77 1.58 -8.40
CA PHE A 152 5.05 1.33 -7.16
C PHE A 152 5.33 2.35 -6.08
N SER A 153 4.35 2.55 -5.20
CA SER A 153 4.55 3.15 -3.89
C SER A 153 4.12 2.19 -2.79
N SER A 154 4.80 2.27 -1.66
CA SER A 154 4.53 1.44 -0.49
C SER A 154 4.94 2.17 0.79
N LEU A 155 4.58 1.64 1.94
CA LEU A 155 5.00 2.17 3.24
C LEU A 155 6.18 1.38 3.79
N CYS A 156 7.12 2.06 4.48
CA CYS A 156 8.24 1.41 5.15
C CYS A 156 8.31 1.75 6.64
N SER A 157 9.26 1.13 7.34
CA SER A 157 9.52 1.37 8.77
C SER A 157 9.67 2.86 9.08
N GLY A 158 9.15 3.29 10.22
CA GLY A 158 9.01 4.70 10.60
C GLY A 158 7.64 5.30 10.27
N THR A 159 6.78 4.58 9.52
CA THR A 159 5.38 4.98 9.31
C THR A 159 4.60 4.90 10.61
N LEU A 160 3.85 5.97 10.93
CA LEU A 160 3.06 6.16 12.15
C LEU A 160 3.90 5.94 13.41
N GLN A 161 5.14 6.41 13.41
CA GLN A 161 6.05 6.23 14.54
C GLN A 161 5.53 6.93 15.78
N GLU A 162 4.93 8.12 15.62
CA GLU A 162 4.33 8.90 16.69
C GLU A 162 3.24 8.11 17.42
N LEU A 163 2.36 7.45 16.66
CA LEU A 163 1.28 6.62 17.20
C LEU A 163 1.83 5.34 17.87
N ARG A 164 2.90 4.76 17.29
CA ARG A 164 3.57 3.58 17.85
C ARG A 164 4.21 3.89 19.19
N ASP A 165 4.97 4.99 19.28
CA ASP A 165 5.69 5.38 20.50
C ASP A 165 4.72 5.78 21.60
N SER A 166 3.65 6.50 21.25
CA SER A 166 2.57 6.83 22.21
C SER A 166 1.89 5.59 22.76
N TRP A 167 1.66 4.55 21.94
CA TRP A 167 1.13 3.28 22.45
C TRP A 167 2.13 2.52 23.31
N GLN A 168 3.42 2.54 22.98
CA GLN A 168 4.46 1.89 23.79
C GLN A 168 4.53 2.47 25.21
N ALA A 169 4.20 3.74 25.39
CA ALA A 169 4.10 4.36 26.72
C ALA A 169 2.88 3.89 27.52
N VAL A 170 1.89 3.25 26.86
CA VAL A 170 0.64 2.79 27.49
C VAL A 170 0.63 1.31 27.78
N ASP A 171 1.05 0.49 26.82
CA ASP A 171 1.09 -0.97 26.95
C ASP A 171 2.10 -1.60 25.98
N GLY A 172 2.32 -2.93 26.13
CA GLY A 172 3.28 -3.70 25.32
C GLY A 172 2.71 -4.34 24.05
N PHE A 173 1.48 -3.98 23.63
CA PHE A 173 0.87 -4.61 22.47
C PHE A 173 1.19 -3.88 21.15
N ALA A 174 1.11 -4.61 20.04
CA ALA A 174 1.25 -4.00 18.71
C ALA A 174 -0.07 -3.34 18.28
N HIS A 175 -0.10 -2.02 18.25
CA HIS A 175 -1.27 -1.22 17.84
C HIS A 175 -1.16 -0.63 16.43
N VAL A 176 0.04 -0.61 15.86
CA VAL A 176 0.34 -0.12 14.52
C VAL A 176 0.88 -1.25 13.67
N ASN A 177 0.47 -1.34 12.42
CA ASN A 177 0.99 -2.34 11.47
C ASN A 177 2.51 -2.26 11.37
N ARG A 178 3.15 -3.41 11.15
CA ARG A 178 4.59 -3.47 10.88
C ARG A 178 4.81 -3.27 9.38
N PHE A 179 5.76 -2.42 9.05
CA PHE A 179 6.16 -2.15 7.67
C PHE A 179 7.59 -2.65 7.44
N ARG A 180 7.89 -3.06 6.20
CA ARG A 180 9.24 -3.52 5.83
C ARG A 180 10.25 -2.38 5.95
N PRO A 181 11.48 -2.67 6.41
CA PRO A 181 12.58 -1.70 6.33
C PRO A 181 12.90 -1.33 4.87
N LEU A 182 13.35 -0.08 4.65
CA LEU A 182 13.81 0.37 3.34
C LEU A 182 14.90 -0.55 2.75
N ALA A 183 15.86 -0.98 3.58
CA ALA A 183 16.93 -1.89 3.16
C ALA A 183 16.39 -3.21 2.58
N THR A 184 15.26 -3.70 3.10
CA THR A 184 14.60 -4.90 2.56
C THR A 184 14.02 -4.63 1.17
N TYR A 185 13.34 -3.49 0.95
CA TYR A 185 12.87 -3.10 -0.38
C TYR A 185 14.04 -3.00 -1.36
N GLN A 186 15.15 -2.35 -0.95
CA GLN A 186 16.35 -2.19 -1.78
C GLN A 186 16.95 -3.54 -2.19
N ALA A 187 17.10 -4.46 -1.23
CA ALA A 187 17.65 -5.79 -1.49
C ALA A 187 16.75 -6.60 -2.43
N LEU A 188 15.44 -6.64 -2.17
CA LEU A 188 14.48 -7.40 -2.96
C LEU A 188 14.35 -6.84 -4.39
N CYS A 189 14.31 -5.51 -4.56
CA CYS A 189 14.27 -4.90 -5.89
C CYS A 189 15.55 -5.20 -6.71
N ARG A 190 16.74 -5.14 -6.09
CA ARG A 190 18.00 -5.48 -6.78
C ARG A 190 18.06 -6.94 -7.20
N ASN A 191 17.47 -7.85 -6.41
CA ASN A 191 17.53 -9.30 -6.65
C ASN A 191 16.31 -9.81 -7.44
N SER A 192 15.42 -8.94 -7.92
CA SER A 192 14.17 -9.32 -8.59
C SER A 192 14.36 -9.81 -10.03
N GLY A 193 15.51 -9.60 -10.63
CA GLY A 193 15.73 -9.80 -12.07
C GLY A 193 15.06 -8.74 -12.95
N LEU A 194 14.62 -7.63 -12.33
CA LEU A 194 14.22 -6.40 -13.00
C LEU A 194 15.32 -5.35 -12.81
N GLN A 195 15.52 -4.49 -13.76
CA GLN A 195 16.42 -3.34 -13.65
C GLN A 195 15.81 -2.33 -12.67
N LEU A 196 16.49 -2.03 -11.57
CA LEU A 196 16.10 -0.97 -10.64
C LEU A 196 16.49 0.39 -11.22
N VAL A 197 15.50 1.14 -11.73
CA VAL A 197 15.71 2.49 -12.30
C VAL A 197 15.80 3.53 -11.19
N GLY A 198 14.98 3.40 -10.15
CA GLY A 198 15.00 4.32 -9.01
C GLY A 198 14.24 3.76 -7.81
N LEU A 199 14.75 4.07 -6.62
CA LEU A 199 14.07 3.80 -5.35
C LEU A 199 14.36 4.95 -4.39
N ALA A 200 13.32 5.60 -3.90
CA ALA A 200 13.44 6.73 -3.00
C ALA A 200 12.41 6.65 -1.87
N VAL A 201 12.76 7.18 -0.70
CA VAL A 201 11.81 7.39 0.39
C VAL A 201 11.51 8.87 0.53
N ARG A 202 10.24 9.18 0.81
CA ARG A 202 9.78 10.53 1.15
C ARG A 202 8.88 10.43 2.38
N PRO A 203 9.12 11.23 3.41
CA PRO A 203 8.18 11.38 4.50
C PRO A 203 7.00 12.24 4.04
N GLU A 204 5.80 11.76 4.30
CA GLU A 204 4.54 12.49 4.13
C GLU A 204 3.95 12.68 5.53
N VAL A 205 3.84 13.92 5.99
CA VAL A 205 3.33 14.24 7.32
C VAL A 205 1.93 14.82 7.17
N LEU A 206 0.96 14.15 7.78
CA LEU A 206 -0.40 14.68 7.95
C LEU A 206 -0.55 15.22 9.36
N HIS A 207 -1.33 16.31 9.50
CA HIS A 207 -1.64 16.89 10.78
C HIS A 207 -3.14 16.75 11.08
N PHE A 208 -3.44 16.28 12.28
CA PHE A 208 -4.81 16.00 12.72
C PHE A 208 -5.19 16.92 13.88
N PRO A 209 -6.46 17.39 13.96
CA PRO A 209 -6.93 18.17 15.07
C PRO A 209 -6.80 17.42 16.41
N ASP A 210 -7.06 16.11 16.37
CA ASP A 210 -7.01 15.22 17.54
C ASP A 210 -6.75 13.75 17.13
N LEU A 211 -6.42 12.91 18.10
CA LEU A 211 -6.17 11.49 17.91
C LEU A 211 -7.42 10.72 17.43
N ARG A 212 -8.61 11.20 17.76
CA ARG A 212 -9.88 10.58 17.35
C ARG A 212 -10.03 10.66 15.83
N GLN A 213 -9.71 11.81 15.22
CA GLN A 213 -9.77 11.97 13.77
C GLN A 213 -8.76 11.07 13.07
N LEU A 214 -7.50 11.02 13.53
CA LEU A 214 -6.50 10.10 12.99
C LEU A 214 -7.00 8.64 13.02
N THR A 215 -7.48 8.18 14.17
CA THR A 215 -7.96 6.79 14.31
C THR A 215 -9.23 6.53 13.50
N HIS A 216 -10.08 7.54 13.33
CA HIS A 216 -11.25 7.46 12.47
C HIS A 216 -10.87 7.27 10.99
N GLU A 217 -9.94 8.07 10.48
CA GLU A 217 -9.47 7.97 9.10
C GLU A 217 -8.81 6.62 8.82
N LEU A 218 -7.93 6.14 9.72
CA LEU A 218 -7.34 4.81 9.58
C LEU A 218 -8.39 3.69 9.51
N LYS A 219 -9.48 3.80 10.26
CA LYS A 219 -10.61 2.85 10.19
C LYS A 219 -11.41 3.01 8.89
N ALA A 220 -11.69 4.24 8.48
CA ALA A 220 -12.46 4.53 7.27
C ALA A 220 -11.73 4.07 6.00
N LEU A 221 -10.40 4.07 6.00
CA LEU A 221 -9.55 3.49 4.96
C LEU A 221 -9.51 1.95 4.99
N GLY A 222 -10.01 1.31 6.04
CA GLY A 222 -9.79 -0.14 6.24
C GLY A 222 -8.37 -0.52 6.63
N ALA A 223 -7.51 0.48 6.87
CA ALA A 223 -6.07 0.33 7.15
C ALA A 223 -5.75 0.29 8.65
N HIS A 224 -6.73 -0.04 9.50
CA HIS A 224 -6.51 -0.20 10.93
C HIS A 224 -5.59 -1.40 11.23
N ASN A 225 -5.14 -1.52 12.48
CA ASN A 225 -4.29 -2.61 12.90
C ASN A 225 -4.97 -3.98 12.71
N LEU A 226 -4.46 -4.77 11.78
CA LEU A 226 -4.89 -6.14 11.48
C LEU A 226 -3.89 -7.19 11.98
N ASN A 227 -2.85 -6.79 12.74
CA ASN A 227 -1.82 -7.72 13.20
C ASN A 227 -2.39 -8.80 14.13
N PRO A 228 -1.86 -10.03 14.08
CA PRO A 228 -2.12 -11.06 15.08
C PRO A 228 -1.58 -10.61 16.45
N GLY A 229 -2.25 -11.01 17.53
CA GLY A 229 -1.87 -10.65 18.91
C GLY A 229 -2.48 -9.34 19.43
N ARG A 230 -3.42 -8.75 18.71
CA ARG A 230 -4.25 -7.65 19.20
C ARG A 230 -5.08 -8.13 20.41
N PRO A 231 -5.15 -7.33 21.52
CA PRO A 231 -6.07 -7.65 22.62
C PRO A 231 -7.50 -7.76 22.10
N GLY A 232 -8.16 -8.89 22.37
CA GLY A 232 -9.52 -9.18 21.90
C GLY A 232 -10.64 -8.42 22.64
N GLY A 233 -10.31 -7.45 23.50
CA GLY A 233 -11.25 -6.71 24.33
C GLY A 233 -11.33 -5.22 23.96
N LEU A 234 -12.36 -4.54 24.51
CA LEU A 234 -12.46 -3.09 24.45
C LEU A 234 -11.27 -2.47 25.18
N THR A 235 -10.58 -1.55 24.52
CA THR A 235 -9.50 -0.77 25.17
C THR A 235 -10.11 0.07 26.30
N GLY A 236 -9.66 -0.18 27.54
CA GLY A 236 -10.22 0.49 28.72
C GLY A 236 -10.03 2.01 28.65
N ARG A 237 -10.96 2.76 29.26
CA ARG A 237 -10.96 4.25 29.25
C ARG A 237 -9.63 4.85 29.75
N ALA A 238 -9.00 4.22 30.75
CA ALA A 238 -7.71 4.67 31.28
C ALA A 238 -6.59 4.61 30.23
N ARG A 239 -6.52 3.50 29.45
CA ARG A 239 -5.52 3.35 28.35
C ARG A 239 -5.74 4.38 27.26
N ILE A 240 -6.99 4.63 26.87
CA ILE A 240 -7.30 5.67 25.86
C ILE A 240 -6.86 7.04 26.35
N ARG A 241 -7.10 7.37 27.63
CA ARG A 241 -6.66 8.64 28.20
C ARG A 241 -5.14 8.78 28.18
N ALA A 242 -4.42 7.76 28.63
CA ALA A 242 -2.96 7.75 28.62
C ALA A 242 -2.40 7.88 27.19
N LEU A 243 -3.01 7.22 26.19
CA LEU A 243 -2.65 7.38 24.80
C LEU A 243 -2.85 8.81 24.30
N VAL A 244 -4.00 9.43 24.62
CA VAL A 244 -4.28 10.82 24.23
C VAL A 244 -3.24 11.76 24.86
N GLU A 245 -2.94 11.61 26.15
CA GLU A 245 -1.91 12.42 26.82
C GLU A 245 -0.53 12.26 26.17
N ALA A 246 -0.11 11.03 25.90
CA ALA A 246 1.18 10.74 25.24
C ALA A 246 1.26 11.36 23.85
N TYR A 247 0.19 11.26 23.06
CA TYR A 247 0.17 11.80 21.70
C TYR A 247 0.05 13.34 21.67
N GLU A 248 -0.69 13.93 22.61
CA GLU A 248 -0.81 15.39 22.75
C GLU A 248 0.55 16.06 23.05
N GLY A 249 1.46 15.34 23.71
CA GLY A 249 2.84 15.80 23.91
C GLY A 249 3.63 16.02 22.61
N LEU A 250 3.16 15.51 21.49
CA LEU A 250 3.77 15.66 20.16
C LEU A 250 3.12 16.74 19.31
N ARG A 251 2.13 17.48 19.86
CA ARG A 251 1.37 18.51 19.12
C ARG A 251 2.29 19.61 18.56
N GLN A 252 2.06 19.91 17.31
CA GLN A 252 2.68 20.99 16.56
C GLN A 252 1.66 22.11 16.30
N PRO A 253 2.08 23.29 15.83
CA PRO A 253 1.15 24.39 15.49
C PRO A 253 0.07 23.96 14.47
N GLU A 254 0.41 23.06 13.55
CA GLU A 254 -0.47 22.54 12.50
C GLU A 254 -1.40 21.45 13.00
N GLY A 255 -1.16 20.87 14.18
CA GLY A 255 -1.93 19.78 14.78
C GLY A 255 -1.07 18.61 15.25
N LEU A 256 -1.69 17.46 15.46
CA LEU A 256 -1.02 16.21 15.81
C LEU A 256 -0.38 15.59 14.56
N PRO A 257 0.95 15.43 14.50
CA PRO A 257 1.61 14.86 13.32
C PRO A 257 1.36 13.35 13.21
N ALA A 258 1.20 12.87 12.01
CA ALA A 258 1.23 11.45 11.68
C ALA A 258 2.11 11.26 10.43
N THR A 259 3.28 10.69 10.62
CA THR A 259 4.29 10.54 9.58
C THR A 259 4.12 9.21 8.84
N TYR A 260 4.10 9.28 7.51
CA TYR A 260 4.11 8.12 6.62
C TYR A 260 5.42 8.10 5.83
N GLN A 261 6.24 7.07 6.02
CA GLN A 261 7.47 6.87 5.24
C GLN A 261 7.13 6.17 3.93
N VAL A 262 7.01 6.93 2.86
CA VAL A 262 6.57 6.41 1.55
C VAL A 262 7.77 6.04 0.69
N VAL A 263 7.83 4.78 0.28
CA VAL A 263 8.78 4.27 -0.72
C VAL A 263 8.17 4.44 -2.10
N TYR A 264 8.93 5.01 -3.03
CA TYR A 264 8.61 5.07 -4.45
C TYR A 264 9.65 4.27 -5.22
N GLY A 265 9.22 3.30 -6.02
CA GLY A 265 10.09 2.45 -6.82
C GLY A 265 9.70 2.45 -8.30
N ILE A 266 10.70 2.53 -9.17
CA ILE A 266 10.56 2.32 -10.61
C ILE A 266 11.52 1.21 -11.01
N LEU A 267 10.98 0.14 -11.59
CA LEU A 267 11.75 -0.98 -12.14
C LEU A 267 11.37 -1.18 -13.61
N ARG A 268 12.26 -1.79 -14.37
CA ARG A 268 12.06 -2.09 -15.79
C ARG A 268 12.44 -3.54 -16.07
N LYS A 269 11.66 -4.22 -16.89
CA LYS A 269 12.05 -5.52 -17.43
C LYS A 269 12.98 -5.28 -18.61
N GLU A 270 14.14 -5.92 -18.62
CA GLU A 270 15.05 -5.82 -19.76
C GLU A 270 14.38 -6.31 -21.05
N PRO A 271 14.76 -5.75 -22.20
CA PRO A 271 14.25 -6.14 -23.53
C PRO A 271 14.41 -7.62 -23.84
#